data_53f4e104f614faa9b02ddfa44c3d107e
#
_entry.id   53f4e104f614faa9b02ddfa44c3d107e
#
_cell.length_a   1.000
_cell.length_b   1.000
_cell.length_c   1.000
_cell.angle_alpha   90.00
_cell.angle_beta   90.00
_cell.angle_gamma   90.00
#
_symmetry.space_group_name_H-M   'P 1'
#
loop_
_entity.id
_entity.type
_entity.pdbx_description
1 polymer ?
#
loop_
_entity_poly.entity_id
_entity_poly.type
_entity_poly.pdbx_seq_one_letter_code
_entity_poly.pdbx_strand_id
1 'polypeptide(L)'
;MSRFFTLAEMTRSDAATRANITNKPDATQAANLEALCTNILDPLREAIGVPIRVTSGYRSPDLNALIHGAKSSQHLEGKAADIQAPGKSVLELFQTVIRLGLPFDQVIYEAQSPTVVWVHVSHDPLRKRGQIMRAEFENGRAVRYPVISREDALAMTDPNVRRDGSVPEWSFIEGADEPEELEAAPARPTQKQPAKKKPAKKRPSTKKKTKKRQAAKQAKRPAKRTAKARPAKKKRRR
;
A
#
# COMPACT_ATOMS: atom_id res chain seq x y z
N MET A 1 -10.61 14.56 -11.64
CA MET A 1 -10.15 13.48 -12.52
C MET A 1 -8.75 13.79 -13.01
N SER A 2 -7.83 12.83 -12.91
CA SER A 2 -6.46 13.00 -13.40
C SER A 2 -6.45 13.28 -14.91
N ARG A 3 -5.49 14.11 -15.35
CA ARG A 3 -5.32 14.47 -16.78
C ARG A 3 -4.58 13.40 -17.58
N PHE A 4 -3.69 12.66 -16.92
CA PHE A 4 -2.74 11.81 -17.60
C PHE A 4 -2.81 10.35 -17.19
N PHE A 5 -3.49 10.02 -16.09
CA PHE A 5 -3.51 8.67 -15.54
C PHE A 5 -4.92 8.13 -15.46
N THR A 6 -5.08 6.88 -15.85
CA THR A 6 -6.35 6.15 -15.75
C THR A 6 -6.35 5.21 -14.55
N LEU A 7 -7.54 4.86 -14.05
CA LEU A 7 -7.64 3.85 -13.00
C LEU A 7 -7.09 2.48 -13.46
N ALA A 8 -7.21 2.18 -14.75
CA ALA A 8 -6.69 0.94 -15.32
C ALA A 8 -5.16 0.87 -15.23
N GLU A 9 -4.44 1.97 -15.49
CA GLU A 9 -2.98 2.03 -15.30
C GLU A 9 -2.61 1.87 -13.83
N MET A 10 -3.34 2.56 -12.93
CA MET A 10 -3.06 2.54 -11.51
C MET A 10 -3.37 1.20 -10.83
N THR A 11 -4.01 0.27 -11.53
CA THR A 11 -4.39 -1.05 -10.99
C THR A 11 -3.80 -2.21 -11.79
N ARG A 12 -3.04 -1.91 -12.86
CA ARG A 12 -2.39 -2.95 -13.67
C ARG A 12 -1.29 -3.63 -12.86
N SER A 13 -1.25 -4.95 -12.93
CA SER A 13 -0.17 -5.75 -12.37
C SER A 13 -0.05 -7.07 -13.14
N ASP A 14 1.11 -7.30 -13.73
CA ASP A 14 1.39 -8.52 -14.46
C ASP A 14 1.50 -9.72 -13.49
N ALA A 15 2.02 -9.48 -12.26
CA ALA A 15 2.05 -10.49 -11.21
C ALA A 15 0.63 -10.95 -10.81
N ALA A 16 -0.31 -10.01 -10.65
CA ALA A 16 -1.70 -10.34 -10.38
C ALA A 16 -2.33 -11.14 -11.52
N THR A 17 -2.06 -10.74 -12.77
CA THR A 17 -2.56 -11.43 -13.96
C THR A 17 -2.04 -12.87 -14.04
N ARG A 18 -0.72 -13.07 -13.88
CA ARG A 18 -0.12 -14.41 -13.87
C ARG A 18 -0.64 -15.30 -12.76
N ALA A 19 -0.87 -14.73 -11.58
CA ALA A 19 -1.38 -15.45 -10.41
C ALA A 19 -2.91 -15.58 -10.37
N ASN A 20 -3.62 -15.03 -11.37
CA ASN A 20 -5.09 -14.96 -11.40
C ASN A 20 -5.68 -14.31 -10.15
N ILE A 21 -5.01 -13.23 -9.66
CA ILE A 21 -5.45 -12.43 -8.52
C ILE A 21 -6.26 -11.24 -9.00
N THR A 22 -7.41 -11.00 -8.37
CA THR A 22 -8.20 -9.80 -8.61
C THR A 22 -7.56 -8.59 -7.93
N ASN A 23 -7.07 -7.64 -8.73
CA ASN A 23 -6.47 -6.40 -8.26
C ASN A 23 -7.40 -5.21 -8.48
N LYS A 24 -8.58 -5.23 -7.84
CA LYS A 24 -9.62 -4.22 -8.01
C LYS A 24 -9.80 -3.40 -6.73
N PRO A 25 -9.59 -2.07 -6.77
CA PRO A 25 -9.80 -1.20 -5.62
C PRO A 25 -11.30 -1.01 -5.33
N ASP A 26 -11.64 -0.72 -4.08
CA ASP A 26 -12.93 -0.18 -3.70
C ASP A 26 -13.05 1.32 -4.04
N ALA A 27 -14.22 1.92 -3.75
CA ALA A 27 -14.47 3.33 -4.05
C ALA A 27 -13.53 4.29 -3.29
N THR A 28 -13.16 3.95 -2.05
CA THR A 28 -12.24 4.76 -1.23
C THR A 28 -10.82 4.70 -1.78
N GLN A 29 -10.35 3.50 -2.11
CA GLN A 29 -9.02 3.27 -2.70
C GLN A 29 -8.92 3.93 -4.08
N ALA A 30 -9.98 3.85 -4.90
CA ALA A 30 -10.02 4.53 -6.20
C ALA A 30 -9.97 6.06 -6.05
N ALA A 31 -10.67 6.64 -5.07
CA ALA A 31 -10.59 8.07 -4.77
C ALA A 31 -9.21 8.49 -4.26
N ASN A 32 -8.53 7.65 -3.46
CA ASN A 32 -7.16 7.89 -3.03
C ASN A 32 -6.17 7.88 -4.21
N LEU A 33 -6.33 6.93 -5.14
CA LEU A 33 -5.52 6.87 -6.37
C LEU A 33 -5.73 8.13 -7.22
N GLU A 34 -6.97 8.58 -7.36
CA GLU A 34 -7.26 9.83 -8.09
C GLU A 34 -6.61 11.04 -7.41
N ALA A 35 -6.66 11.12 -6.07
CA ALA A 35 -6.01 12.18 -5.32
C ALA A 35 -4.48 12.15 -5.48
N LEU A 36 -3.86 10.97 -5.45
CA LEU A 36 -2.44 10.78 -5.73
C LEU A 36 -2.07 11.26 -7.15
N CYS A 37 -2.85 10.85 -8.14
CA CYS A 37 -2.62 11.26 -9.53
C CYS A 37 -2.73 12.78 -9.67
N THR A 38 -3.79 13.39 -9.18
CA THR A 38 -4.07 14.82 -9.35
C THR A 38 -3.08 15.71 -8.60
N ASN A 39 -2.69 15.33 -7.37
CA ASN A 39 -1.86 16.18 -6.52
C ASN A 39 -0.35 15.93 -6.69
N ILE A 40 0.04 14.76 -7.21
CA ILE A 40 1.46 14.38 -7.31
C ILE A 40 1.84 14.06 -8.75
N LEU A 41 1.17 13.09 -9.39
CA LEU A 41 1.67 12.55 -10.66
C LEU A 41 1.41 13.47 -11.85
N ASP A 42 0.26 14.14 -11.91
CA ASP A 42 -0.06 15.10 -12.98
C ASP A 42 0.92 16.29 -12.97
N PRO A 43 1.13 17.02 -11.84
CA PRO A 43 2.09 18.10 -11.82
C PRO A 43 3.55 17.65 -12.05
N LEU A 44 3.90 16.45 -11.57
CA LEU A 44 5.22 15.88 -11.83
C LEU A 44 5.42 15.63 -13.32
N ARG A 45 4.46 15.00 -14.00
CA ARG A 45 4.50 14.72 -15.44
C ARG A 45 4.57 16.01 -16.28
N GLU A 46 3.84 17.04 -15.88
CA GLU A 46 3.92 18.35 -16.52
C GLU A 46 5.33 18.95 -16.40
N ALA A 47 5.93 18.88 -15.22
CA ALA A 47 7.25 19.46 -14.97
C ALA A 47 8.39 18.72 -15.69
N ILE A 48 8.33 17.39 -15.78
CA ILE A 48 9.38 16.62 -16.46
C ILE A 48 9.22 16.57 -17.99
N GLY A 49 8.02 16.88 -18.50
CA GLY A 49 7.74 16.97 -19.94
C GLY A 49 7.73 15.64 -20.70
N VAL A 50 7.79 14.50 -20.00
CA VAL A 50 7.77 13.15 -20.58
C VAL A 50 6.74 12.26 -19.87
N PRO A 51 6.26 11.17 -20.50
CA PRO A 51 5.37 10.23 -19.83
C PRO A 51 5.98 9.65 -18.54
N ILE A 52 5.15 9.48 -17.53
CA ILE A 52 5.51 8.70 -16.33
C ILE A 52 4.89 7.32 -16.49
N ARG A 53 5.69 6.29 -16.30
CA ARG A 53 5.25 4.90 -16.22
C ARG A 53 4.96 4.57 -14.77
N VAL A 54 3.75 4.09 -14.48
CA VAL A 54 3.40 3.50 -13.19
C VAL A 54 3.74 2.02 -13.27
N THR A 55 4.75 1.61 -12.52
CA THR A 55 5.16 0.20 -12.45
C THR A 55 4.30 -0.57 -11.43
N SER A 56 3.86 0.12 -10.37
CA SER A 56 2.93 -0.44 -9.38
C SER A 56 2.09 0.69 -8.79
N GLY A 57 0.77 0.56 -8.79
CA GLY A 57 -0.15 1.47 -8.11
C GLY A 57 -0.87 0.77 -6.97
N TYR A 58 -2.19 0.54 -7.09
CA TYR A 58 -2.95 -0.21 -6.11
C TYR A 58 -2.51 -1.68 -6.05
N ARG A 59 -2.44 -2.20 -4.82
CA ARG A 59 -2.20 -3.62 -4.55
C ARG A 59 -3.30 -4.18 -3.68
N SER A 60 -4.01 -5.19 -4.16
CA SER A 60 -4.94 -5.95 -3.31
C SER A 60 -4.15 -6.68 -2.21
N PRO A 61 -4.78 -7.06 -1.09
CA PRO A 61 -4.10 -7.81 -0.02
C PRO A 61 -3.40 -9.08 -0.52
N ASP A 62 -4.04 -9.81 -1.44
CA ASP A 62 -3.47 -11.05 -2.00
C ASP A 62 -2.26 -10.76 -2.89
N LEU A 63 -2.33 -9.72 -3.74
CA LEU A 63 -1.19 -9.30 -4.54
C LEU A 63 -0.04 -8.84 -3.65
N ASN A 64 -0.32 -8.00 -2.64
CA ASN A 64 0.71 -7.52 -1.72
C ASN A 64 1.38 -8.67 -0.95
N ALA A 65 0.64 -9.70 -0.58
CA ALA A 65 1.19 -10.89 0.05
C ALA A 65 2.05 -11.70 -0.93
N LEU A 66 1.61 -11.85 -2.20
CA LEU A 66 2.35 -12.56 -3.24
C LEU A 66 3.73 -11.95 -3.48
N ILE A 67 3.82 -10.62 -3.56
CA ILE A 67 5.08 -9.90 -3.81
C ILE A 67 5.85 -9.55 -2.52
N HIS A 68 5.47 -10.13 -1.38
CA HIS A 68 6.09 -9.91 -0.07
C HIS A 68 6.12 -8.44 0.37
N GLY A 69 5.13 -7.65 -0.04
CA GLY A 69 5.00 -6.25 0.35
C GLY A 69 4.73 -6.05 1.84
N ALA A 70 5.07 -4.88 2.36
CA ALA A 70 4.85 -4.54 3.77
C ALA A 70 3.35 -4.62 4.13
N LYS A 71 3.04 -5.16 5.30
CA LYS A 71 1.63 -5.29 5.78
C LYS A 71 0.90 -3.96 5.91
N SER A 72 1.64 -2.88 6.16
CA SER A 72 1.15 -1.49 6.26
C SER A 72 1.45 -0.67 5.02
N SER A 73 1.60 -1.30 3.86
CA SER A 73 1.91 -0.62 2.60
C SER A 73 0.81 0.34 2.19
N GLN A 74 1.17 1.56 1.79
CA GLN A 74 0.22 2.56 1.29
C GLN A 74 -0.38 2.18 -0.07
N HIS A 75 0.21 1.25 -0.81
CA HIS A 75 -0.38 0.66 -2.01
C HIS A 75 -1.71 -0.07 -1.71
N LEU A 76 -1.84 -0.70 -0.54
CA LEU A 76 -3.08 -1.35 -0.09
C LEU A 76 -4.26 -0.37 0.06
N GLU A 77 -3.93 0.89 0.36
CA GLU A 77 -4.91 1.96 0.56
C GLU A 77 -5.16 2.79 -0.72
N GLY A 78 -4.47 2.48 -1.83
CA GLY A 78 -4.49 3.28 -3.05
C GLY A 78 -3.81 4.64 -2.90
N LYS A 79 -2.91 4.80 -1.95
CA LYS A 79 -2.24 6.06 -1.62
C LYS A 79 -0.82 6.16 -2.14
N ALA A 80 -0.32 5.16 -2.84
CA ALA A 80 1.05 5.11 -3.33
C ALA A 80 1.15 4.61 -4.77
N ALA A 81 2.23 5.02 -5.44
CA ALA A 81 2.67 4.51 -6.72
C ALA A 81 4.18 4.39 -6.77
N ASP A 82 4.65 3.33 -7.43
CA ASP A 82 6.03 3.15 -7.85
C ASP A 82 6.13 3.61 -9.31
N ILE A 83 7.07 4.52 -9.60
CA ILE A 83 7.10 5.23 -10.88
C ILE A 83 8.50 5.30 -11.48
N GLN A 84 8.52 5.36 -12.81
CA GLN A 84 9.68 5.62 -13.66
C GLN A 84 9.28 6.61 -14.77
N ALA A 85 10.27 7.21 -15.43
CA ALA A 85 10.03 8.11 -16.56
C ALA A 85 11.06 7.80 -17.67
N PRO A 86 10.61 7.36 -18.88
CA PRO A 86 11.50 7.08 -20.00
C PRO A 86 12.39 8.27 -20.34
N GLY A 87 13.69 8.03 -20.53
CA GLY A 87 14.66 9.07 -20.86
C GLY A 87 15.09 9.96 -19.69
N LYS A 88 14.60 9.68 -18.46
CA LYS A 88 15.00 10.37 -17.24
C LYS A 88 15.61 9.38 -16.25
N SER A 89 16.63 9.81 -15.51
CA SER A 89 17.10 8.96 -14.43
C SER A 89 16.06 8.94 -13.28
N VAL A 90 16.01 7.80 -12.58
CA VAL A 90 15.09 7.66 -11.44
C VAL A 90 15.46 8.66 -10.34
N LEU A 91 16.75 8.97 -10.19
CA LEU A 91 17.20 10.00 -9.25
C LEU A 91 16.71 11.39 -9.66
N GLU A 92 16.75 11.74 -10.96
CA GLU A 92 16.20 13.01 -11.46
C GLU A 92 14.70 13.11 -11.16
N LEU A 93 13.95 12.03 -11.35
CA LEU A 93 12.52 11.95 -11.04
C LEU A 93 12.28 12.16 -9.53
N PHE A 94 13.01 11.45 -8.67
CA PHE A 94 12.97 11.60 -7.21
C PHE A 94 13.26 13.04 -6.78
N GLN A 95 14.35 13.62 -7.27
CA GLN A 95 14.73 14.99 -6.94
C GLN A 95 13.73 16.01 -7.46
N THR A 96 13.07 15.74 -8.60
CA THR A 96 12.05 16.65 -9.16
C THR A 96 10.81 16.70 -8.27
N VAL A 97 10.34 15.57 -7.74
CA VAL A 97 9.25 15.56 -6.73
C VAL A 97 9.57 16.49 -5.56
N ILE A 98 10.83 16.42 -5.08
CA ILE A 98 11.31 17.22 -3.95
C ILE A 98 11.42 18.71 -4.31
N ARG A 99 11.99 19.03 -5.50
CA ARG A 99 12.17 20.43 -5.96
C ARG A 99 10.83 21.14 -6.14
N LEU A 100 9.85 20.46 -6.68
CA LEU A 100 8.49 21.00 -6.90
C LEU A 100 7.74 21.25 -5.58
N GLY A 101 8.19 20.70 -4.45
CA GLY A 101 7.49 20.86 -3.18
C GLY A 101 6.10 20.26 -3.19
N LEU A 102 5.91 19.15 -3.93
CA LEU A 102 4.62 18.47 -4.03
C LEU A 102 4.14 17.99 -2.65
N PRO A 103 2.82 17.91 -2.42
CA PRO A 103 2.25 17.54 -1.11
C PRO A 103 2.29 16.03 -0.87
N PHE A 104 3.46 15.39 -1.03
CA PHE A 104 3.64 13.97 -0.77
C PHE A 104 3.63 13.65 0.73
N ASP A 105 3.21 12.45 1.06
CA ASP A 105 3.37 11.88 2.40
C ASP A 105 4.78 11.28 2.54
N GLN A 106 5.18 10.46 1.58
CA GLN A 106 6.52 9.89 1.47
C GLN A 106 7.00 9.95 0.02
N VAL A 107 8.29 10.21 -0.17
CA VAL A 107 9.00 9.96 -1.42
C VAL A 107 10.25 9.15 -1.11
N ILE A 108 10.43 8.01 -1.80
CA ILE A 108 11.50 7.08 -1.51
C ILE A 108 12.27 6.79 -2.81
N TYR A 109 13.57 6.97 -2.77
CA TYR A 109 14.47 6.46 -3.80
C TYR A 109 14.78 5.00 -3.53
N GLU A 110 14.29 4.10 -4.38
CA GLU A 110 14.45 2.66 -4.24
C GLU A 110 15.34 2.13 -5.37
N ALA A 111 16.59 1.76 -5.01
CA ALA A 111 17.57 1.18 -5.91
C ALA A 111 17.95 -0.22 -5.41
N GLN A 112 17.19 -1.22 -5.85
CA GLN A 112 17.43 -2.61 -5.49
C GLN A 112 18.70 -3.15 -6.13
N SER A 113 18.97 -2.76 -7.37
CA SER A 113 20.19 -3.06 -8.12
C SER A 113 20.49 -1.91 -9.09
N PRO A 114 21.62 -1.89 -9.79
CA PRO A 114 21.88 -0.86 -10.80
C PRO A 114 20.82 -0.78 -11.91
N THR A 115 20.10 -1.87 -12.17
CA THR A 115 19.10 -1.97 -13.23
C THR A 115 17.65 -1.95 -12.71
N VAL A 116 17.44 -2.19 -11.43
CA VAL A 116 16.10 -2.25 -10.81
C VAL A 116 15.97 -1.08 -9.84
N VAL A 117 15.46 0.03 -10.37
CA VAL A 117 15.37 1.31 -9.66
C VAL A 117 14.01 1.96 -9.94
N TRP A 118 13.36 2.49 -8.91
CA TRP A 118 12.10 3.24 -9.05
C TRP A 118 11.98 4.32 -7.97
N VAL A 119 11.02 5.20 -8.14
CA VAL A 119 10.59 6.14 -7.09
C VAL A 119 9.28 5.66 -6.53
N HIS A 120 9.24 5.35 -5.24
CA HIS A 120 8.00 5.25 -4.51
C HIS A 120 7.53 6.64 -4.11
N VAL A 121 6.30 6.99 -4.44
CA VAL A 121 5.69 8.24 -4.01
C VAL A 121 4.29 7.99 -3.46
N SER A 122 3.95 8.65 -2.36
CA SER A 122 2.64 8.51 -1.73
C SER A 122 2.01 9.85 -1.39
N HIS A 123 0.67 9.86 -1.37
CA HIS A 123 -0.14 11.01 -0.98
C HIS A 123 -1.19 10.58 0.03
N ASP A 124 -1.11 11.15 1.23
CA ASP A 124 -2.12 10.98 2.27
C ASP A 124 -2.56 12.36 2.77
N PRO A 125 -3.78 12.83 2.42
CA PRO A 125 -4.23 14.17 2.78
C PRO A 125 -4.31 14.40 4.28
N LEU A 126 -4.38 13.33 5.07
CA LEU A 126 -4.46 13.41 6.53
C LEU A 126 -3.10 13.40 7.21
N ARG A 127 -2.07 12.81 6.59
CA ARG A 127 -0.74 12.67 7.19
C ARG A 127 0.25 13.73 6.69
N LYS A 128 0.41 13.84 5.39
CA LYS A 128 1.34 14.80 4.72
C LYS A 128 2.68 14.97 5.45
N ARG A 129 3.34 13.86 5.77
CA ARG A 129 4.58 13.86 6.56
C ARG A 129 5.75 14.52 5.86
N GLY A 130 5.73 14.59 4.52
CA GLY A 130 6.82 15.13 3.72
C GLY A 130 8.13 14.35 3.91
N GLN A 131 8.05 13.04 4.18
CA GLN A 131 9.23 12.22 4.44
C GLN A 131 9.97 11.92 3.16
N ILE A 132 11.25 12.28 3.12
CA ILE A 132 12.17 11.96 2.04
C ILE A 132 13.05 10.82 2.52
N MET A 133 13.09 9.73 1.77
CA MET A 133 13.72 8.49 2.22
C MET A 133 14.56 7.87 1.10
N ARG A 134 15.50 7.03 1.49
CA ARG A 134 16.24 6.15 0.60
C ARG A 134 16.15 4.72 1.13
N ALA A 135 15.75 3.77 0.26
CA ALA A 135 15.73 2.38 0.66
C ALA A 135 17.16 1.80 0.68
N GLU A 136 17.41 0.97 1.68
CA GLU A 136 18.62 0.15 1.78
C GLU A 136 18.26 -1.31 1.53
N PHE A 137 18.96 -1.95 0.61
CA PHE A 137 18.67 -3.32 0.19
C PHE A 137 19.77 -4.28 0.61
N GLU A 138 19.37 -5.47 1.06
CA GLU A 138 20.23 -6.62 1.30
C GLU A 138 19.63 -7.85 0.62
N ASN A 139 20.39 -8.54 -0.20
CA ASN A 139 19.93 -9.73 -0.95
C ASN A 139 18.62 -9.47 -1.73
N GLY A 140 18.54 -8.32 -2.40
CA GLY A 140 17.36 -7.94 -3.20
C GLY A 140 16.11 -7.56 -2.40
N ARG A 141 16.19 -7.44 -1.07
CA ARG A 141 15.08 -7.02 -0.21
C ARG A 141 15.39 -5.72 0.51
N ALA A 142 14.45 -4.82 0.55
CA ALA A 142 14.59 -3.61 1.35
C ALA A 142 14.58 -3.97 2.84
N VAL A 143 15.63 -3.55 3.55
CA VAL A 143 15.83 -3.82 4.98
C VAL A 143 15.60 -2.59 5.84
N ARG A 144 15.84 -1.41 5.30
CA ARG A 144 15.62 -0.13 6.00
C ARG A 144 15.24 0.98 5.04
N TYR A 145 14.57 1.98 5.59
CA TYR A 145 14.12 3.20 4.88
C TYR A 145 14.53 4.44 5.69
N PRO A 146 15.83 4.76 5.78
CA PRO A 146 16.29 5.94 6.49
C PRO A 146 15.70 7.21 5.89
N VAL A 147 15.22 8.08 6.76
CA VAL A 147 14.82 9.46 6.38
C VAL A 147 16.10 10.24 6.17
N ILE A 148 16.16 10.95 5.06
CA ILE A 148 17.30 11.83 4.70
C ILE A 148 16.81 13.27 4.63
N SER A 149 17.74 14.22 4.77
CA SER A 149 17.41 15.63 4.62
C SER A 149 17.09 15.98 3.17
N ARG A 150 16.35 17.09 2.97
CA ARG A 150 16.12 17.62 1.62
C ARG A 150 17.44 17.96 0.92
N GLU A 151 18.40 18.48 1.65
CA GLU A 151 19.71 18.86 1.15
C GLU A 151 20.48 17.62 0.67
N ASP A 152 20.57 16.58 1.51
CA ASP A 152 21.23 15.32 1.15
C ASP A 152 20.56 14.68 -0.07
N ALA A 153 19.23 14.66 -0.13
CA ALA A 153 18.50 14.10 -1.25
C ALA A 153 18.80 14.83 -2.57
N LEU A 154 18.90 16.15 -2.54
CA LEU A 154 19.22 16.96 -3.72
C LEU A 154 20.71 16.92 -4.09
N ALA A 155 21.59 16.59 -3.15
CA ALA A 155 23.02 16.39 -3.38
C ALA A 155 23.38 15.00 -3.89
N MET A 156 22.43 14.03 -3.86
CA MET A 156 22.67 12.69 -4.39
C MET A 156 23.03 12.74 -5.87
N THR A 157 23.99 11.89 -6.25
CA THR A 157 24.41 11.68 -7.63
C THR A 157 24.03 10.28 -8.09
N ASP A 158 23.60 10.14 -9.34
CA ASP A 158 23.23 8.86 -9.91
C ASP A 158 24.47 8.18 -10.50
N PRO A 159 24.90 7.03 -9.95
CA PRO A 159 26.04 6.31 -10.48
C PRO A 159 25.79 5.71 -11.88
N ASN A 160 24.51 5.66 -12.30
CA ASN A 160 24.11 5.08 -13.58
C ASN A 160 23.96 6.12 -14.70
N VAL A 161 24.04 7.43 -14.39
CA VAL A 161 24.07 8.47 -15.41
C VAL A 161 25.46 8.54 -16.04
N ARG A 162 25.53 8.43 -17.35
CA ARG A 162 26.79 8.58 -18.09
C ARG A 162 27.32 10.01 -17.99
N ARG A 163 28.60 10.21 -18.26
CA ARG A 163 29.24 11.54 -18.22
C ARG A 163 28.59 12.56 -19.19
N ASP A 164 27.94 12.10 -20.26
CA ASP A 164 27.19 12.90 -21.20
C ASP A 164 25.77 13.23 -20.74
N GLY A 165 25.39 12.80 -19.53
CA GLY A 165 24.03 12.98 -18.98
C GLY A 165 23.00 11.97 -19.50
N SER A 166 23.38 11.04 -20.38
CA SER A 166 22.48 10.01 -20.86
C SER A 166 22.26 8.91 -19.84
N VAL A 167 21.04 8.35 -19.84
CA VAL A 167 20.66 7.20 -19.03
C VAL A 167 20.70 5.96 -19.92
N PRO A 168 21.32 4.86 -19.48
CA PRO A 168 21.32 3.62 -20.25
C PRO A 168 19.90 3.12 -20.52
N GLU A 169 19.66 2.59 -21.72
CA GLU A 169 18.36 2.11 -22.16
C GLU A 169 17.78 0.99 -21.28
N TRP A 170 18.65 0.20 -20.68
CA TRP A 170 18.28 -0.87 -19.75
C TRP A 170 17.78 -0.38 -18.36
N SER A 171 17.91 0.92 -18.02
CA SER A 171 17.29 1.47 -16.81
C SER A 171 15.74 1.48 -16.87
N PHE A 172 15.16 1.05 -17.99
CA PHE A 172 13.73 0.97 -18.25
C PHE A 172 13.24 -0.47 -18.44
N ILE A 173 13.79 -1.44 -17.70
CA ILE A 173 13.37 -2.83 -17.83
C ILE A 173 11.88 -2.96 -17.50
N GLU A 174 11.14 -3.51 -18.47
CA GLU A 174 9.77 -3.98 -18.26
C GLU A 174 9.80 -5.10 -17.24
N GLY A 175 9.13 -4.95 -16.10
CA GLY A 175 9.01 -6.02 -15.12
C GLY A 175 9.63 -5.76 -13.75
N ALA A 176 9.85 -4.49 -13.35
CA ALA A 176 10.32 -4.17 -11.99
C ALA A 176 9.39 -4.67 -10.85
N ASP A 177 8.23 -5.23 -11.20
CA ASP A 177 7.35 -5.97 -10.27
C ASP A 177 7.70 -7.47 -10.13
N GLU A 178 8.74 -7.95 -10.86
CA GLU A 178 9.12 -9.36 -10.75
C GLU A 178 10.18 -9.55 -9.67
N PRO A 179 9.86 -10.24 -8.57
CA PRO A 179 10.90 -10.97 -7.87
C PRO A 179 11.47 -11.98 -8.87
N GLU A 180 12.81 -11.96 -9.05
CA GLU A 180 13.54 -13.00 -9.75
C GLU A 180 12.92 -14.36 -9.46
N GLU A 181 12.68 -15.13 -10.50
CA GLU A 181 12.07 -16.45 -10.48
C GLU A 181 12.54 -17.26 -9.25
N LEU A 182 11.75 -17.21 -8.18
CA LEU A 182 11.89 -18.22 -7.14
C LEU A 182 11.50 -19.51 -7.84
N GLU A 183 12.49 -20.37 -8.12
CA GLU A 183 12.29 -21.75 -8.54
C GLU A 183 11.05 -22.27 -7.83
N ALA A 184 10.09 -22.70 -8.63
CA ALA A 184 8.84 -23.22 -8.15
C ALA A 184 9.11 -24.22 -7.03
N ALA A 185 8.80 -23.85 -5.80
CA ALA A 185 8.86 -24.81 -4.71
C ALA A 185 8.09 -26.06 -5.16
N PRO A 186 8.64 -27.26 -5.01
CA PRO A 186 8.01 -28.48 -5.51
C PRO A 186 6.58 -28.53 -4.98
N ALA A 187 5.63 -28.72 -5.89
CA ALA A 187 4.22 -28.79 -5.60
C ALA A 187 3.99 -29.72 -4.40
N ARG A 188 3.41 -29.16 -3.32
CA ARG A 188 2.97 -29.97 -2.19
C ARG A 188 2.09 -31.10 -2.73
N PRO A 189 2.32 -32.36 -2.34
CA PRO A 189 1.47 -33.45 -2.78
C PRO A 189 0.04 -33.14 -2.37
N THR A 190 -0.84 -33.14 -3.35
CA THR A 190 -2.28 -32.96 -3.17
C THR A 190 -2.79 -33.98 -2.16
N GLN A 191 -3.11 -33.55 -0.96
CA GLN A 191 -3.86 -34.36 -0.02
C GLN A 191 -5.22 -34.68 -0.66
N LYS A 192 -5.43 -35.95 -0.98
CA LYS A 192 -6.72 -36.48 -1.44
C LYS A 192 -7.79 -36.08 -0.43
N GLN A 193 -8.74 -35.24 -0.86
CA GLN A 193 -9.92 -34.95 -0.06
C GLN A 193 -10.65 -36.25 0.30
N PRO A 194 -11.05 -36.47 1.56
CA PRO A 194 -11.85 -37.64 1.92
C PRO A 194 -13.21 -37.57 1.24
N ALA A 195 -13.59 -38.65 0.61
CA ALA A 195 -14.84 -38.81 -0.12
C ALA A 195 -16.05 -38.37 0.71
N LYS A 196 -16.89 -37.50 0.15
CA LYS A 196 -18.17 -37.06 0.71
C LYS A 196 -19.06 -38.29 0.93
N LYS A 197 -19.29 -38.70 2.19
CA LYS A 197 -20.29 -39.67 2.57
C LYS A 197 -21.69 -39.14 2.21
N LYS A 198 -22.44 -39.94 1.44
CA LYS A 198 -23.86 -39.68 1.11
C LYS A 198 -24.71 -39.61 2.39
N PRO A 199 -25.69 -38.70 2.49
CA PRO A 199 -26.53 -38.59 3.67
C PRO A 199 -27.45 -39.83 3.81
N ALA A 200 -27.41 -40.44 4.98
CA ALA A 200 -28.29 -41.55 5.35
C ALA A 200 -29.72 -41.05 5.52
N LYS A 201 -30.67 -41.83 4.95
CA LYS A 201 -32.12 -41.63 5.03
C LYS A 201 -32.58 -41.61 6.49
N LYS A 202 -33.26 -40.55 6.90
CA LYS A 202 -33.97 -40.45 8.18
C LYS A 202 -35.13 -41.40 8.27
N ARG A 203 -35.14 -42.24 9.29
CA ARG A 203 -36.32 -42.98 9.77
C ARG A 203 -37.11 -42.07 10.74
N PRO A 204 -38.46 -42.12 10.72
CA PRO A 204 -39.27 -41.31 11.63
C PRO A 204 -39.33 -41.93 13.03
N SER A 205 -39.07 -41.13 14.07
CA SER A 205 -39.34 -41.55 15.43
C SER A 205 -40.40 -40.68 16.09
N THR A 206 -41.28 -41.39 16.71
CA THR A 206 -42.52 -41.09 17.36
C THR A 206 -42.46 -39.99 18.44
N LYS A 207 -43.56 -39.24 18.49
CA LYS A 207 -43.93 -38.25 19.50
C LYS A 207 -43.97 -38.85 20.91
N LYS A 208 -43.36 -38.15 21.91
CA LYS A 208 -43.85 -38.21 23.28
C LYS A 208 -43.96 -36.78 23.83
N LYS A 209 -45.24 -36.45 24.16
CA LYS A 209 -45.63 -35.27 24.91
C LYS A 209 -45.17 -35.38 26.37
N THR A 210 -44.62 -34.37 26.97
CA THR A 210 -44.81 -34.11 28.39
C THR A 210 -44.82 -32.59 28.67
N LYS A 211 -45.72 -32.27 29.54
CA LYS A 211 -46.29 -31.00 29.96
C LYS A 211 -45.38 -30.17 30.87
N LYS A 212 -45.51 -28.84 30.74
CA LYS A 212 -45.72 -27.82 31.81
C LYS A 212 -44.71 -27.74 32.96
N ARG A 213 -44.06 -26.59 33.10
CA ARG A 213 -44.30 -25.73 34.29
C ARG A 213 -43.74 -24.32 34.08
N GLN A 214 -44.64 -23.34 34.27
CA GLN A 214 -44.42 -21.90 34.50
C GLN A 214 -43.76 -21.70 35.86
N ALA A 215 -42.87 -20.70 35.97
CA ALA A 215 -42.85 -19.82 37.15
C ALA A 215 -42.11 -18.53 36.84
N ALA A 216 -42.82 -17.46 36.99
CA ALA A 216 -42.38 -16.09 36.97
C ALA A 216 -41.67 -15.71 38.28
N LYS A 217 -40.83 -14.68 38.26
CA LYS A 217 -40.57 -13.65 39.31
C LYS A 217 -39.62 -12.63 38.71
N GLN A 218 -40.10 -11.50 38.35
CA GLN A 218 -40.28 -10.18 38.94
C GLN A 218 -39.08 -9.66 39.75
N ALA A 219 -38.54 -8.56 39.18
CA ALA A 219 -38.28 -7.25 39.81
C ALA A 219 -37.19 -7.12 40.89
N LYS A 220 -36.24 -6.19 40.66
CA LYS A 220 -36.10 -4.95 41.45
C LYS A 220 -34.91 -4.12 40.98
N ARG A 221 -35.18 -2.90 40.51
CA ARG A 221 -34.26 -1.74 40.62
C ARG A 221 -34.36 -1.21 42.07
N PRO A 222 -33.35 -0.52 42.56
CA PRO A 222 -33.42 0.91 42.82
C PRO A 222 -32.12 1.65 42.43
N ALA A 223 -32.24 2.81 41.78
CA ALA A 223 -32.44 4.17 42.26
C ALA A 223 -31.16 4.85 42.83
N LYS A 224 -30.73 5.87 42.04
CA LYS A 224 -30.14 7.18 42.38
C LYS A 224 -29.43 7.36 43.73
N ARG A 225 -28.19 7.90 43.62
CA ARG A 225 -27.78 8.96 44.54
C ARG A 225 -26.90 9.99 43.85
N THR A 226 -27.43 11.19 43.81
CA THR A 226 -26.84 12.51 43.55
C THR A 226 -26.08 12.98 44.80
N ALA A 227 -25.02 13.70 44.62
CA ALA A 227 -24.52 14.83 45.42
C ALA A 227 -23.00 14.91 45.26
N LYS A 228 -22.30 16.00 45.19
CA LYS A 228 -22.46 17.43 45.39
C LYS A 228 -21.13 18.07 45.00
N ALA A 229 -21.20 19.16 44.33
CA ALA A 229 -20.07 20.07 44.05
C ALA A 229 -19.57 20.75 45.34
N ARG A 230 -18.30 21.17 45.33
CA ARG A 230 -17.75 22.45 45.80
C ARG A 230 -16.29 22.36 46.26
N PRO A 231 -15.54 23.46 46.37
CA PRO A 231 -15.19 24.49 45.41
C PRO A 231 -13.65 24.81 45.36
N ALA A 232 -13.31 25.76 44.53
CA ALA A 232 -12.00 26.38 44.31
C ALA A 232 -11.28 26.87 45.60
N LYS A 233 -9.94 26.83 45.60
CA LYS A 233 -9.07 27.74 46.38
C LYS A 233 -7.99 28.36 45.49
N LYS A 234 -8.11 29.65 45.24
CA LYS A 234 -7.06 30.60 44.89
C LYS A 234 -6.05 30.73 46.05
N LYS A 235 -4.77 30.84 45.72
CA LYS A 235 -3.74 31.66 46.38
C LYS A 235 -2.53 31.63 45.45
N ARG A 236 -2.13 32.71 44.80
CA ARG A 236 -1.47 33.97 45.10
C ARG A 236 -0.04 33.82 45.74
N ARG A 237 0.92 34.37 44.96
CA ARG A 237 2.18 35.05 45.33
C ARG A 237 3.27 34.21 46.02
N ARG A 238 4.46 34.16 45.49
CA ARG A 238 5.42 35.26 45.21
C ARG A 238 6.24 34.97 43.97
#